data_fca4046e48655d8ae58dea12c66242d9
#
_entry.id   fca4046e48655d8ae58dea12c66242d9
#
_cell.length_a   1.000
_cell.length_b   1.000
_cell.length_c   1.000
_cell.angle_alpha   90.00
_cell.angle_beta   90.00
_cell.angle_gamma   90.00
#
_symmetry.space_group_name_H-M   'P 1'
#
loop_
_entity.id
_entity.type
_entity.pdbx_description
1 polymer ?
#
loop_
_entity_poly.entity_id
_entity_poly.type
_entity_poly.pdbx_seq_one_letter_code
_entity_poly.pdbx_strand_id
1 'polypeptide(L)'
;MKNLVILSGAGISAESGIKTFRDTDGLWEGHDIMEVASPYGWKKNPQKVLNFYNQRRRQLFEVYPNKAHKALAQLEKHYQVNIITQNVDDLHERAGSSRILHLHGELLSVRSEKDPNL
;
A
#
# COMPACT_ATOMS: atom_id res chain seq x y z
N MET A 1 19.78 -8.89 18.85
CA MET A 1 18.36 -9.21 18.60
C MET A 1 18.25 -10.20 17.46
N LYS A 2 17.28 -11.09 17.54
CA LYS A 2 16.96 -11.97 16.42
C LYS A 2 16.26 -11.19 15.31
N ASN A 3 16.51 -11.59 14.08
CA ASN A 3 15.83 -11.03 12.91
C ASN A 3 14.47 -11.68 12.73
N LEU A 4 13.47 -10.86 12.42
CA LEU A 4 12.12 -11.31 12.11
C LEU A 4 11.70 -10.65 10.81
N VAL A 5 11.33 -11.46 9.83
CA VAL A 5 10.85 -10.97 8.54
C VAL A 5 9.35 -11.21 8.45
N ILE A 6 8.61 -10.16 8.17
CA ILE A 6 7.16 -10.19 8.03
C ILE A 6 6.81 -9.91 6.57
N LEU A 7 6.05 -10.81 5.97
CA LEU A 7 5.46 -10.57 4.65
C LEU A 7 3.98 -10.24 4.85
N SER A 8 3.55 -9.08 4.41
CA SER A 8 2.16 -8.67 4.57
C SER A 8 1.50 -8.35 3.22
N GLY A 9 0.18 -8.49 3.20
CA GLY A 9 -0.64 -8.22 2.04
C GLY A 9 -1.89 -7.44 2.43
N ALA A 10 -2.83 -7.33 1.50
CA ALA A 10 -4.02 -6.49 1.66
C ALA A 10 -4.88 -6.86 2.87
N GLY A 11 -4.85 -8.12 3.28
CA GLY A 11 -5.65 -8.59 4.41
C GLY A 11 -5.38 -7.84 5.71
N ILE A 12 -4.14 -7.44 5.96
CA ILE A 12 -3.81 -6.71 7.19
C ILE A 12 -4.48 -5.33 7.24
N SER A 13 -4.75 -4.73 6.10
CA SER A 13 -5.36 -3.40 6.02
C SER A 13 -6.88 -3.42 5.91
N ALA A 14 -7.48 -4.60 5.75
CA ALA A 14 -8.93 -4.73 5.59
C ALA A 14 -9.69 -4.19 6.80
N GLU A 15 -9.24 -4.49 8.02
CA GLU A 15 -9.87 -4.00 9.24
C GLU A 15 -9.74 -2.49 9.44
N SER A 16 -8.79 -1.86 8.76
CA SER A 16 -8.64 -0.41 8.77
C SER A 16 -9.63 0.28 7.83
N GLY A 17 -10.32 -0.47 6.98
CA GLY A 17 -11.31 0.05 6.05
C GLY A 17 -10.84 0.13 4.60
N ILE A 18 -9.67 -0.42 4.29
CA ILE A 18 -9.18 -0.46 2.91
C ILE A 18 -9.62 -1.79 2.31
N LYS A 19 -10.36 -1.72 1.21
CA LYS A 19 -10.80 -2.93 0.51
C LYS A 19 -9.59 -3.68 -0.06
N THR A 20 -9.68 -5.00 0.00
CA THR A 20 -8.61 -5.82 -0.57
C THR A 20 -8.58 -5.68 -2.08
N PHE A 21 -7.37 -5.79 -2.61
CA PHE A 21 -7.17 -5.90 -4.04
C PHE A 21 -7.92 -7.15 -4.55
N ARG A 22 -8.68 -7.00 -5.61
CA ARG A 22 -9.55 -8.05 -6.14
C ARG A 22 -10.67 -8.44 -5.16
N ASP A 23 -11.66 -7.58 -5.07
CA ASP A 23 -12.96 -7.93 -4.50
C ASP A 23 -13.52 -9.17 -5.19
N THR A 24 -14.64 -9.69 -4.66
CA THR A 24 -15.28 -10.91 -5.15
C THR A 24 -15.55 -10.94 -6.67
N ASP A 25 -15.64 -9.77 -7.29
CA ASP A 25 -15.85 -9.63 -8.75
C ASP A 25 -14.55 -9.37 -9.53
N GLY A 26 -13.39 -9.43 -8.87
CA GLY A 26 -12.08 -9.22 -9.51
C GLY A 26 -11.75 -7.77 -9.81
N LEU A 27 -12.52 -6.82 -9.30
CA LEU A 27 -12.29 -5.39 -9.50
C LEU A 27 -11.55 -4.78 -8.32
N TRP A 28 -10.81 -3.71 -8.57
CA TRP A 28 -10.22 -2.88 -7.51
C TRP A 28 -11.04 -1.59 -7.41
N GLU A 29 -11.77 -1.45 -6.30
CA GLU A 29 -12.63 -0.28 -6.06
C GLU A 29 -13.54 0.02 -7.26
N GLY A 30 -14.13 -1.05 -7.84
CA GLY A 30 -15.03 -0.94 -8.95
C GLY A 30 -14.40 -0.76 -10.32
N HIS A 31 -13.07 -0.79 -10.42
CA HIS A 31 -12.34 -0.59 -11.67
C HIS A 31 -11.60 -1.84 -12.11
N ASP A 32 -11.55 -2.07 -13.43
CA ASP A 32 -10.75 -3.13 -14.01
C ASP A 32 -9.26 -2.83 -13.73
N ILE A 33 -8.55 -3.82 -13.21
CA ILE A 33 -7.14 -3.68 -12.83
C ILE A 33 -6.28 -3.27 -14.03
N MET A 34 -6.54 -3.79 -15.22
CA MET A 34 -5.77 -3.44 -16.41
C MET A 34 -5.95 -1.98 -16.82
N GLU A 35 -7.09 -1.37 -16.47
CA GLU A 35 -7.32 0.04 -16.78
C GLU A 35 -6.59 1.00 -15.85
N VAL A 36 -6.44 0.63 -14.58
CA VAL A 36 -5.93 1.54 -13.54
C VAL A 36 -4.57 1.16 -12.99
N ALA A 37 -4.16 -0.10 -13.11
CA ALA A 37 -2.94 -0.61 -12.47
C ALA A 37 -2.05 -1.37 -13.47
N SER A 38 -1.86 -0.83 -14.66
CA SER A 38 -0.99 -1.42 -15.66
C SER A 38 -0.35 -0.33 -16.53
N PRO A 39 0.81 -0.60 -17.14
CA PRO A 39 1.39 0.31 -18.13
C PRO A 39 0.47 0.57 -19.32
N TYR A 40 -0.32 -0.44 -19.70
CA TYR A 40 -1.31 -0.30 -20.78
C TYR A 40 -2.36 0.76 -20.42
N GLY A 41 -2.92 0.68 -19.22
CA GLY A 41 -3.92 1.64 -18.76
C GLY A 41 -3.36 3.05 -18.68
N TRP A 42 -2.12 3.20 -18.21
CA TRP A 42 -1.44 4.49 -18.17
C TRP A 42 -1.29 5.10 -19.56
N LYS A 43 -0.85 4.32 -20.54
CA LYS A 43 -0.70 4.80 -21.91
C LYS A 43 -2.04 5.16 -22.55
N LYS A 44 -3.07 4.36 -22.26
CA LYS A 44 -4.38 4.54 -22.89
C LYS A 44 -5.13 5.75 -22.31
N ASN A 45 -5.09 5.92 -20.99
CA ASN A 45 -5.83 6.99 -20.32
C ASN A 45 -5.14 7.39 -19.02
N PRO A 46 -4.06 8.19 -19.10
CA PRO A 46 -3.33 8.60 -17.89
C PRO A 46 -4.17 9.38 -16.90
N GLN A 47 -5.13 10.18 -17.38
CA GLN A 47 -5.99 10.95 -16.46
C GLN A 47 -6.87 10.06 -15.61
N LYS A 48 -7.40 8.99 -16.19
CA LYS A 48 -8.20 8.02 -15.44
C LYS A 48 -7.37 7.34 -14.36
N VAL A 49 -6.14 6.97 -14.68
CA VAL A 49 -5.22 6.37 -13.71
C VAL A 49 -4.90 7.34 -12.58
N LEU A 50 -4.56 8.59 -12.91
CA LEU A 50 -4.28 9.62 -11.92
C LEU A 50 -5.48 9.86 -11.01
N ASN A 51 -6.67 9.95 -11.56
CA ASN A 51 -7.90 10.16 -10.78
C ASN A 51 -8.15 8.99 -9.83
N PHE A 52 -7.97 7.76 -10.31
CA PHE A 52 -8.13 6.56 -9.49
C PHE A 52 -7.18 6.58 -8.28
N TYR A 53 -5.90 6.82 -8.51
CA TYR A 53 -4.91 6.83 -7.42
C TYR A 53 -5.09 8.03 -6.50
N ASN A 54 -5.52 9.18 -7.01
CA ASN A 54 -5.82 10.33 -6.16
C ASN A 54 -6.97 10.03 -5.20
N GLN A 55 -7.98 9.28 -5.63
CA GLN A 55 -9.06 8.83 -4.75
C GLN A 55 -8.53 7.87 -3.68
N ARG A 56 -7.61 6.98 -4.06
CA ARG A 56 -6.97 6.07 -3.08
C ARG A 56 -6.14 6.85 -2.07
N ARG A 57 -5.43 7.89 -2.51
CA ARG A 57 -4.66 8.74 -1.59
C ARG A 57 -5.57 9.47 -0.60
N ARG A 58 -6.70 10.00 -1.06
CA ARG A 58 -7.69 10.63 -0.17
C ARG A 58 -8.21 9.65 0.87
N GLN A 59 -8.47 8.42 0.47
CA GLN A 59 -8.94 7.37 1.37
C GLN A 59 -7.96 7.12 2.51
N LEU A 60 -6.65 7.21 2.25
CA LEU A 60 -5.64 7.01 3.28
C LEU A 60 -5.76 8.00 4.43
N PHE A 61 -6.27 9.21 4.19
CA PHE A 61 -6.47 10.20 5.25
C PHE A 61 -7.68 9.90 6.13
N GLU A 62 -8.52 8.96 5.72
CA GLU A 62 -9.74 8.59 6.45
C GLU A 62 -9.59 7.28 7.21
N VAL A 63 -8.48 6.59 7.08
CA VAL A 63 -8.25 5.30 7.72
C VAL A 63 -7.05 5.37 8.66
N TYR A 64 -6.98 4.41 9.60
CA TYR A 64 -5.95 4.39 10.64
C TYR A 64 -5.35 3.00 10.79
N PRO A 65 -4.10 2.91 11.27
CA PRO A 65 -3.51 1.61 11.58
C PRO A 65 -4.40 0.86 12.58
N ASN A 66 -4.56 -0.43 12.36
CA ASN A 66 -5.31 -1.28 13.27
C ASN A 66 -4.37 -2.01 14.24
N LYS A 67 -4.94 -2.88 15.07
CA LYS A 67 -4.18 -3.61 16.09
C LYS A 67 -3.04 -4.46 15.51
N ALA A 68 -3.24 -5.04 14.33
CA ALA A 68 -2.20 -5.85 13.69
C ALA A 68 -0.99 -5.00 13.31
N HIS A 69 -1.20 -3.84 12.69
CA HIS A 69 -0.11 -2.91 12.37
C HIS A 69 0.65 -2.50 13.64
N LYS A 70 -0.09 -2.18 14.70
CA LYS A 70 0.50 -1.75 15.98
C LYS A 70 1.26 -2.88 16.66
N ALA A 71 0.75 -4.11 16.59
CA ALA A 71 1.43 -5.27 17.17
C ALA A 71 2.78 -5.52 16.49
N LEU A 72 2.84 -5.40 15.16
CA LEU A 72 4.11 -5.55 14.43
C LEU A 72 5.11 -4.48 14.82
N ALA A 73 4.67 -3.24 15.00
CA ALA A 73 5.55 -2.17 15.46
C ALA A 73 6.08 -2.44 16.87
N GLN A 74 5.25 -2.98 17.77
CA GLN A 74 5.67 -3.34 19.13
C GLN A 74 6.73 -4.43 19.15
N LEU A 75 6.74 -5.32 18.19
CA LEU A 75 7.74 -6.38 18.10
C LEU A 75 9.17 -5.83 17.94
N GLU A 76 9.33 -4.60 17.48
CA GLU A 76 10.67 -3.99 17.35
C GLU A 76 11.38 -3.81 18.68
N LYS A 77 10.67 -3.89 19.78
CA LYS A 77 11.27 -3.88 21.12
C LYS A 77 12.09 -5.13 21.42
N HIS A 78 11.78 -6.24 20.75
CA HIS A 78 12.37 -7.56 21.04
C HIS A 78 13.08 -8.18 19.84
N TYR A 79 12.81 -7.70 18.63
CA TYR A 79 13.35 -8.26 17.38
C TYR A 79 13.79 -7.14 16.45
N GLN A 80 14.69 -7.47 15.56
CA GLN A 80 14.95 -6.63 14.41
C GLN A 80 13.92 -7.02 13.34
N VAL A 81 12.86 -6.23 13.22
CA VAL A 81 11.73 -6.54 12.35
C VAL A 81 11.92 -5.87 11.01
N ASN A 82 11.83 -6.67 9.95
CA ASN A 82 11.82 -6.17 8.58
C ASN A 82 10.48 -6.56 7.96
N ILE A 83 9.71 -5.58 7.51
CA ILE A 83 8.43 -5.80 6.88
C ILE A 83 8.59 -5.68 5.37
N ILE A 84 8.17 -6.72 4.67
CA ILE A 84 8.07 -6.71 3.21
C ILE A 84 6.58 -6.76 2.90
N THR A 85 6.07 -5.68 2.32
CA THR A 85 4.63 -5.57 2.09
C THR A 85 4.29 -5.40 0.62
N GLN A 86 3.20 -6.06 0.21
CA GLN A 86 2.57 -5.86 -1.09
C GLN A 86 1.69 -4.61 -1.10
N ASN A 87 1.43 -4.04 0.08
CA ASN A 87 0.52 -2.91 0.23
C ASN A 87 1.18 -1.60 -0.18
N VAL A 88 0.38 -0.72 -0.75
CA VAL A 88 0.81 0.62 -1.15
C VAL A 88 0.42 1.68 -0.12
N ASP A 89 -0.32 1.29 0.93
CA ASP A 89 -0.68 2.19 2.02
C ASP A 89 0.50 2.41 2.98
N ASP A 90 0.39 3.43 3.82
CA ASP A 90 1.41 3.82 4.79
C ASP A 90 1.06 3.40 6.22
N LEU A 91 0.18 2.41 6.39
CA LEU A 91 -0.32 2.04 7.72
C LEU A 91 0.75 1.42 8.62
N HIS A 92 1.69 0.66 8.05
CA HIS A 92 2.83 0.15 8.82
C HIS A 92 3.69 1.29 9.37
N GLU A 93 4.01 2.27 8.53
CA GLU A 93 4.80 3.44 8.95
C GLU A 93 4.07 4.23 10.02
N ARG A 94 2.79 4.49 9.82
CA ARG A 94 2.00 5.25 10.79
C ARG A 94 1.86 4.54 12.13
N ALA A 95 1.93 3.21 12.14
CA ALA A 95 1.91 2.44 13.38
C ALA A 95 3.24 2.48 14.13
N GLY A 96 4.32 2.89 13.48
CA GLY A 96 5.62 3.02 14.10
C GLY A 96 6.68 2.02 13.62
N SER A 97 6.35 1.14 12.67
CA SER A 97 7.35 0.24 12.10
C SER A 97 8.40 1.03 11.32
N SER A 98 9.67 0.65 11.45
CA SER A 98 10.79 1.46 10.96
C SER A 98 11.49 0.89 9.72
N ARG A 99 11.33 -0.41 9.44
CA ARG A 99 11.97 -1.06 8.29
C ARG A 99 10.91 -1.71 7.42
N ILE A 100 10.55 -1.02 6.34
CA ILE A 100 9.45 -1.45 5.47
C ILE A 100 9.90 -1.36 4.03
N LEU A 101 9.73 -2.45 3.29
CA LEU A 101 9.94 -2.50 1.85
C LEU A 101 8.60 -2.66 1.15
N HIS A 102 8.24 -1.69 0.33
CA HIS A 102 7.00 -1.72 -0.46
C HIS A 102 7.28 -2.32 -1.84
N LEU A 103 6.86 -3.56 -2.04
CA LEU A 103 7.12 -4.29 -3.30
C LEU A 103 6.45 -3.66 -4.53
N HIS A 104 5.33 -2.99 -4.33
CA HIS A 104 4.53 -2.42 -5.42
C HIS A 104 4.45 -0.89 -5.36
N GLY A 105 5.37 -0.26 -4.61
CA GLY A 105 5.40 1.19 -4.47
C GLY A 105 4.55 1.71 -3.33
N GLU A 106 4.47 3.02 -3.22
CA GLU A 106 3.77 3.73 -2.14
C GLU A 106 2.82 4.75 -2.73
N LEU A 107 1.56 4.76 -2.26
CA LEU A 107 0.54 5.70 -2.75
C LEU A 107 0.92 7.16 -2.52
N LEU A 108 1.61 7.45 -1.41
CA LEU A 108 1.97 8.82 -1.05
C LEU A 108 3.24 9.31 -1.72
N SER A 109 3.86 8.48 -2.56
CA SER A 109 5.04 8.86 -3.33
C SER A 109 4.70 8.95 -4.81
N VAL A 110 5.29 9.94 -5.49
CA VAL A 110 5.17 10.08 -6.94
C VAL A 110 6.56 10.32 -7.52
N ARG A 111 6.71 10.00 -8.79
CA ARG A 111 7.96 10.26 -9.50
C ARG A 111 7.67 10.73 -10.92
N SER A 112 8.63 11.43 -11.50
CA SER A 112 8.56 11.80 -12.91
C SER A 112 8.68 10.54 -13.78
N GLU A 113 7.87 10.46 -14.83
CA GLU A 113 7.97 9.43 -15.85
C GLU A 113 9.30 9.47 -16.58
N LYS A 114 9.87 10.66 -16.73
CA LYS A 114 11.12 10.90 -17.48
C LYS A 114 12.36 10.89 -16.59
N ASP A 115 12.23 11.26 -15.32
CA ASP A 115 13.35 11.34 -14.37
C ASP A 115 12.91 10.75 -13.03
N PRO A 116 13.32 9.51 -12.71
CA PRO A 116 12.91 8.87 -11.46
C PRO A 116 13.46 9.52 -10.20
N ASN A 117 14.37 10.50 -10.33
CA ASN A 117 14.91 11.23 -9.18
C ASN A 117 14.13 12.49 -8.83
N LEU A 118 13.11 12.81 -9.59
CA LEU A 118 12.26 13.98 -9.34
C LEU A 118 10.98 13.60 -8.62
#